data_1466f824def0f0c7d74d235ded31b2dd
#
_entry.id   1466f824def0f0c7d74d235ded31b2dd
#
_cell.length_a   1.000
_cell.length_b   1.000
_cell.length_c   1.000
_cell.angle_alpha   90.00
_cell.angle_beta   90.00
_cell.angle_gamma   90.00
#
_symmetry.space_group_name_H-M   'P 1'
#
loop_
_entity.id
_entity.type
_entity.pdbx_description
1 polymer ?
#
loop_
_entity_poly.entity_id
_entity_poly.type
_entity_poly.pdbx_seq_one_letter_code
_entity_poly.pdbx_strand_id
1 'polypeptide(L)'
;MGRSMDIYKPEGSLIDTPENREYLSSLASLEYAMNAGVVLEGRAALCDSSHALIVELGAYRGMIPREEAAYSIDGSEVRDIAVITRVGKPVCFKITGTVRGAEKPTFLLSRRAAQLECYEKKVSALRAGDILDAKITHIEPFGCFCDIGSGLIALLPVDCISVSRISHPKERFKAGDIIKCAVKSNDRQTGRITLTHKELLGTWEENAAHFCAGETAAGIIRSIEPYGIFVELAPNLAGLAEWCEGAVVGHCAAVYIKSILPEKMKVKL
;
A
#
# COMPACT_ATOMS: atom_id res chain seq x y z
N MET A 1 -21.09 19.89 -6.08
CA MET A 1 -20.29 18.91 -6.84
C MET A 1 -20.01 17.76 -5.89
N GLY A 2 -20.69 16.61 -6.11
CA GLY A 2 -20.61 15.45 -5.23
C GLY A 2 -19.19 14.88 -5.26
N ARG A 3 -18.68 14.54 -4.06
CA ARG A 3 -17.48 13.71 -3.90
C ARG A 3 -17.70 12.43 -4.69
N SER A 4 -16.99 12.26 -5.81
CA SER A 4 -16.79 10.93 -6.39
C SER A 4 -16.17 10.11 -5.27
N MET A 5 -16.94 9.19 -4.68
CA MET A 5 -16.38 8.20 -3.76
C MET A 5 -15.28 7.50 -4.55
N ASP A 6 -14.08 7.45 -3.98
CA ASP A 6 -12.97 6.70 -4.57
C ASP A 6 -13.33 5.20 -4.54
N ILE A 7 -13.94 4.74 -5.63
CA ILE A 7 -14.43 3.37 -5.80
C ILE A 7 -13.25 2.40 -5.90
N TYR A 8 -12.09 2.91 -6.38
CA TYR A 8 -10.90 2.10 -6.58
C TYR A 8 -9.99 2.15 -5.36
N LYS A 9 -10.39 1.42 -4.32
CA LYS A 9 -9.61 1.24 -3.09
C LYS A 9 -8.61 0.08 -3.21
N PRO A 10 -7.61 0.01 -2.32
CA PRO A 10 -6.76 -1.18 -2.21
C PRO A 10 -7.57 -2.46 -1.95
N GLU A 11 -7.11 -3.59 -2.49
CA GLU A 11 -7.76 -4.89 -2.29
C GLU A 11 -7.94 -5.24 -0.81
N GLY A 12 -9.13 -5.74 -0.46
CA GLY A 12 -9.57 -6.01 0.90
C GLY A 12 -10.31 -4.85 1.57
N SER A 13 -10.49 -3.74 0.86
CA SER A 13 -11.22 -2.59 1.40
C SER A 13 -12.74 -2.68 1.14
N LEU A 14 -13.17 -3.43 0.14
CA LEU A 14 -14.59 -3.58 -0.22
C LEU A 14 -15.20 -4.86 0.36
N ILE A 15 -14.42 -5.89 0.63
CA ILE A 15 -14.92 -7.25 0.96
C ILE A 15 -15.91 -7.27 2.10
N ASP A 16 -15.77 -6.40 3.08
CA ASP A 16 -16.64 -6.32 4.26
C ASP A 16 -17.67 -5.20 4.20
N THR A 17 -17.75 -4.47 3.10
CA THR A 17 -18.76 -3.41 2.95
C THR A 17 -20.16 -3.99 2.80
N PRO A 18 -21.21 -3.29 3.32
CA PRO A 18 -22.60 -3.72 3.13
C PRO A 18 -22.98 -3.87 1.66
N GLU A 19 -22.53 -2.94 0.82
CA GLU A 19 -22.82 -2.93 -0.62
C GLU A 19 -22.24 -4.16 -1.32
N ASN A 20 -20.97 -4.50 -1.04
CA ASN A 20 -20.34 -5.69 -1.62
C ASN A 20 -21.04 -6.97 -1.19
N ARG A 21 -21.42 -7.07 0.10
CA ARG A 21 -22.16 -8.21 0.63
C ARG A 21 -23.56 -8.35 0.01
N GLU A 22 -24.24 -7.24 -0.24
CA GLU A 22 -25.55 -7.22 -0.89
C GLU A 22 -25.44 -7.78 -2.32
N TYR A 23 -24.45 -7.34 -3.10
CA TYR A 23 -24.20 -7.88 -4.45
C TYR A 23 -23.89 -9.38 -4.45
N LEU A 24 -23.19 -9.88 -3.42
CA LEU A 24 -22.83 -11.30 -3.31
C LEU A 24 -23.92 -12.18 -2.67
N SER A 25 -25.05 -11.60 -2.26
CA SER A 25 -26.09 -12.30 -1.45
C SER A 25 -26.97 -13.24 -2.25
N SER A 26 -27.22 -12.96 -3.53
CA SER A 26 -28.18 -13.71 -4.35
C SER A 26 -27.76 -13.81 -5.82
N LEU A 27 -28.36 -14.75 -6.55
CA LEU A 27 -28.15 -14.89 -7.99
C LEU A 27 -28.55 -13.62 -8.75
N ALA A 28 -29.70 -13.05 -8.42
CA ALA A 28 -30.21 -11.85 -9.06
C ALA A 28 -29.29 -10.64 -8.83
N SER A 29 -28.74 -10.50 -7.62
CA SER A 29 -27.77 -9.45 -7.30
C SER A 29 -26.45 -9.61 -8.06
N LEU A 30 -25.97 -10.85 -8.22
CA LEU A 30 -24.76 -11.15 -9.02
C LEU A 30 -24.98 -10.87 -10.52
N GLU A 31 -26.14 -11.25 -11.06
CA GLU A 31 -26.53 -10.94 -12.46
C GLU A 31 -26.68 -9.44 -12.67
N TYR A 32 -27.25 -8.71 -11.72
CA TYR A 32 -27.32 -7.26 -11.76
C TYR A 32 -25.91 -6.64 -11.76
N ALA A 33 -25.03 -7.07 -10.85
CA ALA A 33 -23.65 -6.58 -10.78
C ALA A 33 -22.86 -6.87 -12.06
N MET A 34 -23.08 -8.02 -12.70
CA MET A 34 -22.53 -8.38 -14.01
C MET A 34 -22.98 -7.38 -15.08
N ASN A 35 -24.28 -7.14 -15.20
CA ASN A 35 -24.84 -6.24 -16.22
C ASN A 35 -24.44 -4.78 -15.99
N ALA A 36 -24.32 -4.35 -14.75
CA ALA A 36 -23.89 -3.01 -14.36
C ALA A 36 -22.37 -2.82 -14.40
N GLY A 37 -21.60 -3.91 -14.57
CA GLY A 37 -20.13 -3.86 -14.61
C GLY A 37 -19.50 -3.40 -13.29
N VAL A 38 -20.13 -3.75 -12.15
CA VAL A 38 -19.67 -3.33 -10.82
C VAL A 38 -18.36 -4.04 -10.46
N VAL A 39 -17.42 -3.31 -9.85
CA VAL A 39 -16.21 -3.88 -9.26
C VAL A 39 -16.58 -4.42 -7.87
N LEU A 40 -16.35 -5.70 -7.67
CA LEU A 40 -16.60 -6.44 -6.43
C LEU A 40 -15.31 -7.00 -5.85
N GLU A 41 -15.36 -7.42 -4.58
CA GLU A 41 -14.28 -8.16 -3.93
C GLU A 41 -14.80 -9.48 -3.34
N GLY A 42 -13.95 -10.50 -3.45
CA GLY A 42 -14.17 -11.80 -2.83
C GLY A 42 -12.85 -12.42 -2.40
N ARG A 43 -12.89 -13.48 -1.61
CA ARG A 43 -11.69 -14.20 -1.18
C ARG A 43 -11.34 -15.26 -2.20
N ALA A 44 -10.12 -15.26 -2.68
CA ALA A 44 -9.58 -16.36 -3.49
C ALA A 44 -9.36 -17.59 -2.59
N ALA A 45 -10.18 -18.62 -2.75
CA ALA A 45 -10.15 -19.81 -1.89
C ALA A 45 -9.04 -20.78 -2.29
N LEU A 46 -8.82 -20.97 -3.60
CA LEU A 46 -7.81 -21.88 -4.13
C LEU A 46 -7.36 -21.45 -5.53
N CYS A 47 -6.23 -21.99 -5.97
CA CYS A 47 -5.74 -21.92 -7.32
C CYS A 47 -5.69 -23.36 -7.88
N ASP A 48 -6.34 -23.60 -8.99
CA ASP A 48 -6.38 -24.94 -9.60
C ASP A 48 -5.14 -25.28 -10.44
N SER A 49 -5.11 -26.45 -11.05
CA SER A 49 -3.99 -26.93 -11.88
C SER A 49 -3.81 -26.14 -13.17
N SER A 50 -4.81 -25.39 -13.62
CA SER A 50 -4.74 -24.48 -14.77
C SER A 50 -4.31 -23.05 -14.37
N HIS A 51 -3.96 -22.84 -13.10
CA HIS A 51 -3.71 -21.54 -12.48
C HIS A 51 -4.90 -20.59 -12.52
N ALA A 52 -6.14 -21.10 -12.58
CA ALA A 52 -7.32 -20.30 -12.36
C ALA A 52 -7.59 -20.12 -10.86
N LEU A 53 -7.97 -18.91 -10.44
CA LEU A 53 -8.35 -18.63 -9.05
C LEU A 53 -9.84 -18.89 -8.88
N ILE A 54 -10.16 -19.67 -7.87
CA ILE A 54 -11.55 -19.88 -7.45
C ILE A 54 -11.86 -18.91 -6.31
N VAL A 55 -12.89 -18.09 -6.50
CA VAL A 55 -13.29 -17.02 -5.59
C VAL A 55 -14.65 -17.35 -4.98
N GLU A 56 -14.79 -17.12 -3.68
CA GLU A 56 -16.05 -17.27 -2.96
C GLU A 56 -16.98 -16.07 -3.21
N LEU A 57 -18.21 -16.35 -3.64
CA LEU A 57 -19.25 -15.36 -3.91
C LEU A 57 -20.52 -15.70 -3.07
N GLY A 58 -20.37 -15.69 -1.76
CA GLY A 58 -21.45 -16.15 -0.86
C GLY A 58 -21.79 -17.62 -1.07
N ALA A 59 -23.01 -17.92 -1.54
CA ALA A 59 -23.45 -19.28 -1.85
C ALA A 59 -22.98 -19.80 -3.23
N TYR A 60 -22.31 -18.98 -4.02
CA TYR A 60 -21.86 -19.24 -5.38
C TYR A 60 -20.32 -19.27 -5.47
N ARG A 61 -19.81 -19.67 -6.63
CA ARG A 61 -18.39 -19.68 -6.93
C ARG A 61 -18.12 -18.86 -8.19
N GLY A 62 -17.00 -18.15 -8.16
CA GLY A 62 -16.45 -17.48 -9.32
C GLY A 62 -15.11 -18.08 -9.69
N MET A 63 -14.74 -18.00 -10.95
CA MET A 63 -13.45 -18.42 -11.49
C MET A 63 -12.81 -17.27 -12.23
N ILE A 64 -11.59 -16.93 -11.86
CA ILE A 64 -10.73 -15.99 -12.59
C ILE A 64 -9.73 -16.83 -13.38
N PRO A 65 -9.86 -16.94 -14.71
CA PRO A 65 -8.85 -17.61 -15.54
C PRO A 65 -7.47 -16.96 -15.38
N ARG A 66 -6.40 -17.72 -15.66
CA ARG A 66 -5.00 -17.25 -15.52
C ARG A 66 -4.75 -15.94 -16.26
N GLU A 67 -5.22 -15.82 -17.47
CA GLU A 67 -5.10 -14.64 -18.33
C GLU A 67 -5.89 -13.41 -17.84
N GLU A 68 -6.90 -13.64 -16.98
CA GLU A 68 -7.72 -12.60 -16.36
C GLU A 68 -7.28 -12.28 -14.91
N ALA A 69 -6.20 -12.91 -14.43
CA ALA A 69 -5.76 -12.77 -13.04
C ALA A 69 -5.02 -11.46 -12.74
N ALA A 70 -4.46 -10.79 -13.73
CA ALA A 70 -3.82 -9.50 -13.56
C ALA A 70 -3.79 -8.68 -14.86
N TYR A 71 -3.80 -7.35 -14.70
CA TYR A 71 -3.53 -6.41 -15.79
C TYR A 71 -2.04 -6.08 -15.81
N SER A 72 -1.45 -6.11 -17.00
CA SER A 72 -0.09 -5.66 -17.25
C SER A 72 -0.11 -4.51 -18.26
N ILE A 73 0.54 -3.40 -17.93
CA ILE A 73 0.60 -2.21 -18.79
C ILE A 73 1.46 -2.47 -20.03
N ASP A 74 2.54 -3.23 -19.87
CA ASP A 74 3.47 -3.60 -20.94
C ASP A 74 3.01 -4.82 -21.77
N GLY A 75 1.82 -5.37 -21.46
CA GLY A 75 1.29 -6.56 -22.14
C GLY A 75 2.02 -7.86 -21.78
N SER A 76 2.90 -7.85 -20.79
CA SER A 76 3.60 -9.06 -20.35
C SER A 76 2.63 -10.11 -19.79
N GLU A 77 2.96 -11.39 -20.00
CA GLU A 77 2.17 -12.48 -19.43
C GLU A 77 2.21 -12.50 -17.90
N VAL A 78 1.07 -12.85 -17.32
CA VAL A 78 0.95 -13.02 -15.87
C VAL A 78 1.78 -14.23 -15.42
N ARG A 79 2.71 -14.01 -14.50
CA ARG A 79 3.52 -15.09 -13.90
C ARG A 79 2.67 -15.91 -12.95
N ASP A 80 2.82 -17.23 -12.99
CA ASP A 80 2.04 -18.16 -12.14
C ASP A 80 2.15 -17.83 -10.65
N ILE A 81 3.35 -17.45 -10.18
CA ILE A 81 3.58 -17.05 -8.80
C ILE A 81 2.71 -15.85 -8.39
N ALA A 82 2.44 -14.91 -9.31
CA ALA A 82 1.61 -13.75 -9.04
C ALA A 82 0.13 -14.14 -8.86
N VAL A 83 -0.31 -15.23 -9.48
CA VAL A 83 -1.64 -15.80 -9.31
C VAL A 83 -1.72 -16.61 -8.02
N ILE A 84 -0.81 -17.56 -7.82
CA ILE A 84 -0.78 -18.48 -6.67
C ILE A 84 -0.73 -17.69 -5.35
N THR A 85 0.02 -16.60 -5.30
CA THR A 85 0.14 -15.76 -4.09
C THR A 85 -1.14 -15.00 -3.72
N ARG A 86 -2.19 -15.05 -4.55
CA ARG A 86 -3.51 -14.48 -4.23
C ARG A 86 -4.37 -15.41 -3.39
N VAL A 87 -4.09 -16.71 -3.32
CA VAL A 87 -4.84 -17.66 -2.51
C VAL A 87 -4.89 -17.20 -1.04
N GLY A 88 -6.08 -17.24 -0.45
CA GLY A 88 -6.34 -16.78 0.90
C GLY A 88 -6.53 -15.25 1.04
N LYS A 89 -6.28 -14.47 -0.02
CA LYS A 89 -6.38 -13.00 0.01
C LYS A 89 -7.65 -12.50 -0.68
N PRO A 90 -8.13 -11.31 -0.31
CA PRO A 90 -9.16 -10.63 -1.09
C PRO A 90 -8.61 -10.27 -2.47
N VAL A 91 -9.46 -10.38 -3.48
CA VAL A 91 -9.18 -9.99 -4.87
C VAL A 91 -10.37 -9.20 -5.40
N CYS A 92 -10.10 -8.12 -6.10
CA CYS A 92 -11.11 -7.38 -6.82
C CYS A 92 -11.40 -8.06 -8.16
N PHE A 93 -12.61 -7.93 -8.67
CA PHE A 93 -12.99 -8.47 -9.98
C PHE A 93 -14.24 -7.80 -10.52
N LYS A 94 -14.47 -8.00 -11.83
CA LYS A 94 -15.76 -7.84 -12.48
C LYS A 94 -16.29 -9.20 -12.90
N ILE A 95 -17.61 -9.36 -12.88
CA ILE A 95 -18.24 -10.55 -13.43
C ILE A 95 -18.39 -10.35 -14.93
N THR A 96 -17.83 -11.23 -15.74
CA THR A 96 -17.81 -11.15 -17.19
C THR A 96 -18.77 -12.13 -17.88
N GLY A 97 -19.21 -13.12 -17.13
CA GLY A 97 -20.14 -14.13 -17.67
C GLY A 97 -20.47 -15.21 -16.65
N THR A 98 -21.20 -16.21 -17.11
CA THR A 98 -21.59 -17.37 -16.31
C THR A 98 -21.43 -18.65 -17.13
N VAL A 99 -20.99 -19.71 -16.46
CA VAL A 99 -20.99 -21.06 -17.01
C VAL A 99 -22.04 -21.88 -16.25
N ARG A 100 -22.95 -22.51 -16.99
CA ARG A 100 -23.96 -23.39 -16.38
C ARG A 100 -23.28 -24.62 -15.77
N GLY A 101 -23.38 -24.75 -14.45
CA GLY A 101 -22.96 -25.94 -13.73
C GLY A 101 -24.11 -26.94 -13.58
N ALA A 102 -23.82 -28.15 -13.11
CA ALA A 102 -24.82 -29.19 -12.89
C ALA A 102 -25.86 -28.82 -11.81
N GLU A 103 -25.46 -28.11 -10.76
CA GLU A 103 -26.36 -27.72 -9.65
C GLU A 103 -26.47 -26.20 -9.52
N LYS A 104 -25.37 -25.48 -9.62
CA LYS A 104 -25.31 -24.02 -9.51
C LYS A 104 -24.42 -23.43 -10.61
N PRO A 105 -24.73 -22.20 -11.10
CA PRO A 105 -23.88 -21.53 -12.06
C PRO A 105 -22.53 -21.17 -11.43
N THR A 106 -21.46 -21.25 -12.22
CA THR A 106 -20.15 -20.69 -11.88
C THR A 106 -19.98 -19.37 -12.64
N PHE A 107 -19.60 -18.33 -11.95
CA PHE A 107 -19.38 -17.02 -12.55
C PHE A 107 -17.96 -16.91 -13.11
N LEU A 108 -17.84 -16.41 -14.33
CA LEU A 108 -16.54 -16.02 -14.90
C LEU A 108 -16.21 -14.63 -14.40
N LEU A 109 -15.02 -14.48 -13.85
CA LEU A 109 -14.55 -13.26 -13.23
C LEU A 109 -13.29 -12.74 -13.94
N SER A 110 -13.12 -11.43 -13.98
CA SER A 110 -11.91 -10.79 -14.48
C SER A 110 -11.39 -9.80 -13.45
N ARG A 111 -10.26 -10.11 -12.85
CA ARG A 111 -9.48 -9.17 -12.04
C ARG A 111 -8.80 -8.15 -12.94
N ARG A 112 -8.33 -8.59 -14.11
CA ARG A 112 -7.74 -7.74 -15.14
C ARG A 112 -8.67 -6.61 -15.56
N ALA A 113 -9.97 -6.88 -15.77
CA ALA A 113 -10.94 -5.86 -16.13
C ALA A 113 -11.16 -4.82 -15.03
N ALA A 114 -11.17 -5.23 -13.76
CA ALA A 114 -11.26 -4.32 -12.63
C ALA A 114 -10.01 -3.44 -12.50
N GLN A 115 -8.83 -4.03 -12.70
CA GLN A 115 -7.55 -3.32 -12.67
C GLN A 115 -7.39 -2.34 -13.84
N LEU A 116 -7.78 -2.74 -15.05
CA LEU A 116 -7.77 -1.88 -16.23
C LEU A 116 -8.64 -0.65 -16.00
N GLU A 117 -9.86 -0.84 -15.50
CA GLU A 117 -10.74 0.29 -15.21
C GLU A 117 -10.16 1.23 -14.15
N CYS A 118 -9.58 0.67 -13.07
CA CYS A 118 -8.88 1.46 -12.05
C CYS A 118 -7.70 2.24 -12.67
N TYR A 119 -6.93 1.61 -13.54
CA TYR A 119 -5.83 2.27 -14.24
C TYR A 119 -6.32 3.44 -15.09
N GLU A 120 -7.32 3.22 -15.94
CA GLU A 120 -7.85 4.24 -16.86
C GLU A 120 -8.49 5.41 -16.11
N LYS A 121 -9.29 5.13 -15.08
CA LYS A 121 -10.09 6.16 -14.40
C LYS A 121 -9.37 6.85 -13.23
N LYS A 122 -8.37 6.23 -12.63
CA LYS A 122 -7.65 6.76 -11.47
C LYS A 122 -6.16 6.89 -11.75
N VAL A 123 -5.47 5.78 -11.99
CA VAL A 123 -4.01 5.71 -11.93
C VAL A 123 -3.34 6.47 -13.07
N SER A 124 -3.88 6.40 -14.30
CA SER A 124 -3.35 7.12 -15.46
C SER A 124 -3.40 8.64 -15.31
N ALA A 125 -4.33 9.16 -14.50
CA ALA A 125 -4.50 10.57 -14.24
C ALA A 125 -3.61 11.11 -13.11
N LEU A 126 -3.00 10.24 -12.29
CA LEU A 126 -2.17 10.64 -11.16
C LEU A 126 -0.96 11.48 -11.60
N ARG A 127 -0.72 12.54 -10.85
CA ARG A 127 0.40 13.49 -11.05
C ARG A 127 1.27 13.52 -9.80
N ALA A 128 2.52 13.94 -9.97
CA ALA A 128 3.39 14.20 -8.83
C ALA A 128 2.73 15.20 -7.86
N GLY A 129 2.74 14.87 -6.57
CA GLY A 129 2.09 15.63 -5.51
C GLY A 129 0.67 15.19 -5.16
N ASP A 130 0.00 14.37 -5.98
CA ASP A 130 -1.33 13.84 -5.63
C ASP A 130 -1.21 12.90 -4.42
N ILE A 131 -2.11 13.10 -3.44
CA ILE A 131 -2.16 12.30 -2.21
C ILE A 131 -3.21 11.21 -2.35
N LEU A 132 -2.84 9.99 -1.97
CA LEU A 132 -3.69 8.81 -2.02
C LEU A 132 -3.47 7.89 -0.81
N ASP A 133 -4.46 7.04 -0.55
CA ASP A 133 -4.32 5.93 0.39
C ASP A 133 -3.63 4.76 -0.32
N ALA A 134 -2.61 4.19 0.32
CA ALA A 134 -1.83 3.08 -0.19
C ALA A 134 -1.74 1.98 0.88
N LYS A 135 -2.07 0.75 0.50
CA LYS A 135 -1.98 -0.40 1.40
C LYS A 135 -0.67 -1.14 1.17
N ILE A 136 0.13 -1.27 2.21
CA ILE A 136 1.40 -2.01 2.15
C ILE A 136 1.11 -3.49 1.97
N THR A 137 1.53 -4.04 0.83
CA THR A 137 1.33 -5.45 0.49
C THR A 137 2.55 -6.31 0.78
N HIS A 138 3.74 -5.74 0.58
CA HIS A 138 5.01 -6.42 0.77
C HIS A 138 6.12 -5.44 1.15
N ILE A 139 7.07 -5.87 1.98
CA ILE A 139 8.14 -5.04 2.50
C ILE A 139 9.49 -5.69 2.21
N GLU A 140 10.33 -4.96 1.47
CA GLU A 140 11.70 -5.32 1.14
C GLU A 140 12.69 -4.32 1.75
N PRO A 141 13.98 -4.64 1.87
CA PRO A 141 14.97 -3.70 2.41
C PRO A 141 15.06 -2.37 1.65
N PHE A 142 14.79 -2.38 0.34
CA PHE A 142 14.84 -1.18 -0.51
C PHE A 142 13.54 -0.36 -0.53
N GLY A 143 12.44 -0.88 0.03
CA GLY A 143 11.15 -0.17 0.04
C GLY A 143 9.94 -1.06 0.26
N CYS A 144 8.75 -0.46 0.16
CA CYS A 144 7.46 -1.13 0.28
C CYS A 144 6.75 -1.17 -1.07
N PHE A 145 6.15 -2.32 -1.38
CA PHE A 145 5.16 -2.43 -2.44
C PHE A 145 3.79 -2.09 -1.87
N CYS A 146 3.11 -1.14 -2.49
CA CYS A 146 1.85 -0.60 -2.01
C CYS A 146 0.76 -0.76 -3.06
N ASP A 147 -0.37 -1.32 -2.67
CA ASP A 147 -1.59 -1.32 -3.48
C ASP A 147 -2.25 0.06 -3.41
N ILE A 148 -2.39 0.72 -4.55
CA ILE A 148 -2.96 2.06 -4.68
C ILE A 148 -4.39 2.06 -5.23
N GLY A 149 -4.93 0.87 -5.45
CA GLY A 149 -6.30 0.63 -5.93
C GLY A 149 -6.41 -0.63 -6.76
N SER A 150 -7.41 -1.45 -6.49
CA SER A 150 -7.73 -2.69 -7.20
C SER A 150 -6.53 -3.64 -7.40
N GLY A 151 -5.57 -3.64 -6.46
CA GLY A 151 -4.36 -4.45 -6.56
C GLY A 151 -3.31 -3.95 -7.54
N LEU A 152 -3.40 -2.70 -8.01
CA LEU A 152 -2.34 -2.04 -8.78
C LEU A 152 -1.22 -1.59 -7.83
N ILE A 153 0.01 -2.00 -8.13
CA ILE A 153 1.13 -1.86 -7.23
C ILE A 153 2.00 -0.65 -7.59
N ALA A 154 2.31 0.16 -6.57
CA ALA A 154 3.31 1.22 -6.62
C ALA A 154 4.46 0.91 -5.65
N LEU A 155 5.63 1.51 -5.87
CA LEU A 155 6.79 1.39 -5.02
C LEU A 155 6.93 2.63 -4.12
N LEU A 156 7.07 2.41 -2.81
CA LEU A 156 7.51 3.40 -1.84
C LEU A 156 8.96 3.09 -1.44
N PRO A 157 9.98 3.75 -2.02
CA PRO A 157 11.37 3.51 -1.70
C PRO A 157 11.71 3.86 -0.25
N VAL A 158 12.70 3.20 0.33
CA VAL A 158 13.11 3.40 1.74
C VAL A 158 13.52 4.85 2.03
N ASP A 159 14.17 5.53 1.09
CA ASP A 159 14.58 6.94 1.18
C ASP A 159 13.42 7.94 1.05
N CYS A 160 12.24 7.46 0.64
CA CYS A 160 11.00 8.23 0.54
C CYS A 160 10.04 8.02 1.73
N ILE A 161 10.42 7.22 2.71
CA ILE A 161 9.59 6.93 3.90
C ILE A 161 9.71 8.04 4.94
N SER A 162 10.93 8.45 5.28
CA SER A 162 11.20 9.56 6.21
C SER A 162 12.53 10.21 5.91
N VAL A 163 12.77 11.42 6.42
CA VAL A 163 14.07 12.10 6.34
C VAL A 163 15.08 11.44 7.27
N SER A 164 14.64 11.03 8.45
CA SER A 164 15.48 10.24 9.36
C SER A 164 15.84 8.90 8.70
N ARG A 165 17.13 8.60 8.68
CA ARG A 165 17.64 7.37 8.08
C ARG A 165 17.10 6.16 8.83
N ILE A 166 16.51 5.23 8.09
CA ILE A 166 16.04 3.94 8.59
C ILE A 166 16.80 2.84 7.86
N SER A 167 17.09 1.75 8.56
CA SER A 167 17.82 0.61 7.97
C SER A 167 16.89 -0.30 7.18
N HIS A 168 15.61 -0.34 7.58
CA HIS A 168 14.62 -1.21 6.95
C HIS A 168 13.21 -0.61 7.11
N PRO A 169 12.36 -0.66 6.06
CA PRO A 169 10.99 -0.13 6.14
C PRO A 169 10.12 -0.74 7.26
N LYS A 170 10.42 -1.96 7.73
CA LYS A 170 9.74 -2.60 8.87
C LYS A 170 9.86 -1.82 10.17
N GLU A 171 10.79 -0.87 10.27
CA GLU A 171 10.90 0.03 11.42
C GLU A 171 9.72 1.02 11.50
N ARG A 172 9.03 1.22 10.36
CA ARG A 172 7.91 2.15 10.24
C ARG A 172 6.57 1.48 9.98
N PHE A 173 6.57 0.41 9.21
CA PHE A 173 5.37 -0.16 8.61
C PHE A 173 5.31 -1.66 8.75
N LYS A 174 4.08 -2.17 8.70
CA LYS A 174 3.77 -3.60 8.61
C LYS A 174 2.98 -3.88 7.34
N ALA A 175 3.09 -5.11 6.83
CA ALA A 175 2.22 -5.54 5.74
C ALA A 175 0.74 -5.49 6.19
N GLY A 176 -0.10 -4.90 5.36
CA GLY A 176 -1.51 -4.63 5.66
C GLY A 176 -1.82 -3.21 6.11
N ASP A 177 -0.82 -2.42 6.55
CA ASP A 177 -1.04 -1.03 6.94
C ASP A 177 -1.56 -0.21 5.74
N ILE A 178 -2.51 0.67 6.01
CA ILE A 178 -3.00 1.67 5.06
C ILE A 178 -2.40 3.01 5.46
N ILE A 179 -1.62 3.59 4.57
CA ILE A 179 -0.90 4.86 4.80
C ILE A 179 -1.27 5.87 3.71
N LYS A 180 -1.16 7.15 4.04
CA LYS A 180 -1.22 8.21 3.04
C LYS A 180 0.15 8.39 2.40
N CYS A 181 0.17 8.45 1.07
CA CYS A 181 1.38 8.73 0.30
C CYS A 181 1.08 9.80 -0.74
N ALA A 182 2.09 10.57 -1.11
CA ALA A 182 2.06 11.40 -2.29
C ALA A 182 2.71 10.66 -3.47
N VAL A 183 2.23 10.92 -4.67
CA VAL A 183 2.86 10.42 -5.90
C VAL A 183 4.15 11.19 -6.14
N LYS A 184 5.28 10.51 -6.20
CA LYS A 184 6.58 11.11 -6.57
C LYS A 184 6.75 11.15 -8.08
N SER A 185 6.42 10.05 -8.75
CA SER A 185 6.44 9.95 -10.22
C SER A 185 5.47 8.89 -10.71
N ASN A 186 4.92 9.13 -11.90
CA ASN A 186 4.08 8.18 -12.62
C ASN A 186 4.62 8.05 -14.06
N ASP A 187 5.37 6.99 -14.30
CA ASP A 187 5.88 6.66 -15.63
C ASP A 187 4.82 5.84 -16.40
N ARG A 188 4.12 6.51 -17.28
CA ARG A 188 3.03 5.91 -18.08
C ARG A 188 3.53 4.91 -19.12
N GLN A 189 4.81 4.97 -19.52
CA GLN A 189 5.36 4.06 -20.52
C GLN A 189 5.66 2.69 -19.92
N THR A 190 6.28 2.70 -18.74
CA THR A 190 6.63 1.47 -18.02
C THR A 190 5.57 1.05 -16.99
N GLY A 191 4.59 1.92 -16.70
CA GLY A 191 3.59 1.70 -15.65
C GLY A 191 4.15 1.75 -14.23
N ARG A 192 5.36 2.25 -14.07
CA ARG A 192 6.01 2.35 -12.74
C ARG A 192 5.56 3.60 -12.02
N ILE A 193 4.98 3.40 -10.84
CA ILE A 193 4.55 4.48 -9.96
C ILE A 193 5.43 4.45 -8.73
N THR A 194 6.04 5.60 -8.42
CA THR A 194 6.84 5.78 -7.22
C THR A 194 6.11 6.72 -6.27
N LEU A 195 6.03 6.30 -5.02
CA LEU A 195 5.39 7.04 -3.94
C LEU A 195 6.42 7.70 -3.02
N THR A 196 5.96 8.65 -2.24
CA THR A 196 6.70 9.26 -1.15
C THR A 196 5.77 9.50 0.04
N HIS A 197 6.28 9.32 1.25
CA HIS A 197 5.54 9.51 2.50
C HIS A 197 6.16 10.65 3.32
N LYS A 198 7.46 10.86 3.21
CA LYS A 198 8.21 11.82 4.04
C LYS A 198 7.71 13.26 3.93
N GLU A 199 7.21 13.67 2.78
CA GLU A 199 6.66 15.01 2.59
C GLU A 199 5.37 15.27 3.37
N LEU A 200 4.69 14.19 3.78
CA LEU A 200 3.45 14.25 4.57
C LEU A 200 3.72 14.27 6.09
N LEU A 201 4.98 14.10 6.51
CA LEU A 201 5.39 14.08 7.91
C LEU A 201 5.78 15.47 8.45
N GLY A 202 5.57 16.52 7.67
CA GLY A 202 5.98 17.89 7.98
C GLY A 202 7.45 18.16 7.60
N THR A 203 7.79 19.45 7.55
CA THR A 203 9.16 19.90 7.30
C THR A 203 10.05 19.69 8.52
N TRP A 204 11.37 19.84 8.35
CA TRP A 204 12.30 19.80 9.48
C TRP A 204 11.96 20.88 10.51
N GLU A 205 11.65 22.10 10.06
CA GLU A 205 11.30 23.25 10.89
C GLU A 205 10.03 23.01 11.68
N GLU A 206 8.98 22.48 11.05
CA GLU A 206 7.72 22.13 11.71
C GLU A 206 7.94 21.07 12.79
N ASN A 207 8.73 20.04 12.50
CA ASN A 207 9.06 19.00 13.49
C ASN A 207 9.96 19.56 14.60
N ALA A 208 10.93 20.41 14.28
CA ALA A 208 11.83 21.02 15.27
C ALA A 208 11.11 22.01 16.21
N ALA A 209 10.04 22.66 15.73
CA ALA A 209 9.24 23.61 16.55
C ALA A 209 8.56 22.95 17.77
N HIS A 210 8.44 21.63 17.79
CA HIS A 210 7.90 20.87 18.93
C HIS A 210 8.92 20.67 20.06
N PHE A 211 10.17 21.08 19.89
CA PHE A 211 11.25 20.87 20.84
C PHE A 211 11.98 22.16 21.17
N CYS A 212 12.46 22.27 22.40
CA CYS A 212 13.26 23.43 22.84
C CYS A 212 14.64 22.98 23.35
N ALA A 213 15.64 23.85 23.19
CA ALA A 213 16.93 23.66 23.83
C ALA A 213 16.76 23.71 25.36
N GLY A 214 17.42 22.82 26.06
CA GLY A 214 17.31 22.68 27.52
C GLY A 214 16.28 21.63 27.96
N GLU A 215 15.57 20.99 27.05
CA GLU A 215 14.60 19.94 27.37
C GLU A 215 15.21 18.54 27.22
N THR A 216 14.61 17.59 27.94
CA THR A 216 14.88 16.15 27.75
C THR A 216 13.73 15.54 26.98
N ALA A 217 14.06 14.89 25.87
CA ALA A 217 13.11 14.23 24.98
C ALA A 217 13.40 12.73 24.87
N ALA A 218 12.35 11.94 24.61
CA ALA A 218 12.52 10.56 24.20
C ALA A 218 12.80 10.48 22.71
N GLY A 219 13.72 9.61 22.32
CA GLY A 219 14.03 9.36 20.92
C GLY A 219 14.43 7.91 20.67
N ILE A 220 14.51 7.52 19.41
CA ILE A 220 14.91 6.16 19.00
C ILE A 220 16.32 6.22 18.42
N ILE A 221 17.23 5.40 18.92
CA ILE A 221 18.59 5.26 18.40
C ILE A 221 18.52 4.65 17.00
N ARG A 222 18.96 5.39 15.97
CA ARG A 222 18.91 4.95 14.57
C ARG A 222 20.23 4.45 14.04
N SER A 223 21.34 5.09 14.41
CA SER A 223 22.68 4.59 14.10
C SER A 223 23.68 4.99 15.16
N ILE A 224 24.75 4.20 15.28
CA ILE A 224 25.89 4.44 16.18
C ILE A 224 27.10 4.54 15.29
N GLU A 225 27.71 5.74 15.27
CA GLU A 225 28.87 6.06 14.47
C GLU A 225 30.07 6.37 15.37
N PRO A 226 31.31 6.30 14.90
CA PRO A 226 32.50 6.62 15.73
C PRO A 226 32.48 8.03 16.32
N TYR A 227 31.77 8.96 15.69
CA TYR A 227 31.68 10.38 16.08
C TYR A 227 30.40 10.73 16.83
N GLY A 228 29.52 9.75 17.12
CA GLY A 228 28.31 9.97 17.91
C GLY A 228 27.14 9.06 17.51
N ILE A 229 26.03 9.28 18.17
CA ILE A 229 24.81 8.46 18.05
C ILE A 229 23.70 9.32 17.41
N PHE A 230 23.12 8.84 16.31
CA PHE A 230 21.95 9.48 15.73
C PHE A 230 20.69 8.98 16.45
N VAL A 231 19.97 9.93 17.05
CA VAL A 231 18.72 9.68 17.76
C VAL A 231 17.60 10.43 17.05
N GLU A 232 16.57 9.71 16.66
CA GLU A 232 15.38 10.26 16.04
C GLU A 232 14.40 10.72 17.10
N LEU A 233 14.07 12.01 17.09
CA LEU A 233 13.08 12.63 17.96
C LEU A 233 11.67 12.59 17.33
N ALA A 234 11.60 12.73 16.01
CA ALA A 234 10.40 12.61 15.19
C ALA A 234 10.79 12.02 13.81
N PRO A 235 9.84 11.48 13.01
CA PRO A 235 10.16 10.84 11.72
C PRO A 235 10.99 11.67 10.75
N ASN A 236 10.86 13.00 10.80
CA ASN A 236 11.65 13.93 9.98
C ASN A 236 12.63 14.77 10.81
N LEU A 237 12.93 14.38 12.04
CA LEU A 237 13.83 15.10 12.94
C LEU A 237 14.75 14.12 13.66
N ALA A 238 16.04 14.18 13.37
CA ALA A 238 17.07 13.44 14.09
C ALA A 238 18.13 14.39 14.66
N GLY A 239 18.65 14.07 15.84
CA GLY A 239 19.76 14.77 16.47
C GLY A 239 20.99 13.88 16.59
N LEU A 240 22.14 14.51 16.78
CA LEU A 240 23.40 13.85 17.07
C LEU A 240 23.74 13.98 18.55
N ALA A 241 23.80 12.86 19.23
CA ALA A 241 24.24 12.73 20.62
C ALA A 241 25.71 12.29 20.66
N GLU A 242 26.38 12.57 21.80
CA GLU A 242 27.72 12.04 22.07
C GLU A 242 27.67 10.52 22.21
N TRP A 243 28.79 9.88 21.89
CA TRP A 243 28.90 8.43 22.05
C TRP A 243 28.75 8.03 23.53
N CYS A 244 27.96 7.00 23.81
CA CYS A 244 27.87 6.42 25.14
C CYS A 244 27.89 4.89 25.05
N GLU A 245 28.47 4.27 26.06
CA GLU A 245 28.50 2.82 26.18
C GLU A 245 27.09 2.28 26.48
N GLY A 246 26.77 1.12 25.93
CA GLY A 246 25.46 0.47 26.11
C GLY A 246 24.35 0.95 25.21
N ALA A 247 24.62 1.89 24.29
CA ALA A 247 23.65 2.28 23.27
C ALA A 247 23.35 1.12 22.31
N VAL A 248 22.08 0.90 21.97
CA VAL A 248 21.64 -0.17 21.07
C VAL A 248 20.69 0.41 20.04
N VAL A 249 20.96 0.17 18.76
CA VAL A 249 20.10 0.61 17.65
C VAL A 249 18.70 0.04 17.79
N GLY A 250 17.69 0.89 17.58
CA GLY A 250 16.27 0.55 17.73
C GLY A 250 15.71 0.76 19.14
N HIS A 251 16.55 0.95 20.16
CA HIS A 251 16.07 1.23 21.51
C HIS A 251 15.69 2.70 21.70
N CYS A 252 14.74 2.91 22.61
CA CYS A 252 14.36 4.24 23.06
C CYS A 252 15.43 4.77 24.04
N ALA A 253 15.80 6.03 23.88
CA ALA A 253 16.72 6.74 24.76
C ALA A 253 16.13 8.09 25.18
N ALA A 254 16.36 8.48 26.44
CA ALA A 254 16.14 9.84 26.88
C ALA A 254 17.37 10.68 26.53
N VAL A 255 17.18 11.76 25.79
CA VAL A 255 18.27 12.64 25.31
C VAL A 255 17.99 14.08 25.72
N TYR A 256 19.05 14.77 26.14
CA TYR A 256 18.99 16.19 26.46
C TYR A 256 19.30 17.02 25.21
N ILE A 257 18.42 17.96 24.85
CA ILE A 257 18.57 18.84 23.70
C ILE A 257 19.49 20.00 24.06
N LYS A 258 20.77 19.93 23.65
CA LYS A 258 21.75 20.98 23.89
C LYS A 258 21.49 22.23 23.05
N SER A 259 21.19 22.04 21.77
CA SER A 259 20.89 23.16 20.86
C SER A 259 20.15 22.67 19.61
N ILE A 260 19.32 23.56 19.06
CA ILE A 260 18.65 23.39 17.76
C ILE A 260 19.21 24.48 16.84
N LEU A 261 19.72 24.08 15.68
CA LEU A 261 20.38 24.95 14.70
C LEU A 261 19.60 24.92 13.39
N PRO A 262 18.55 25.75 13.23
CA PRO A 262 17.68 25.71 12.05
C PRO A 262 18.42 25.92 10.73
N GLU A 263 19.34 26.89 10.67
CA GLU A 263 20.13 27.20 9.47
C GLU A 263 20.93 26.00 8.93
N LYS A 264 21.25 25.04 9.80
CA LYS A 264 22.04 23.84 9.47
C LYS A 264 21.18 22.58 9.48
N MET A 265 19.88 22.69 9.79
CA MET A 265 18.96 21.57 10.02
C MET A 265 19.57 20.51 10.96
N LYS A 266 20.13 20.96 12.10
CA LYS A 266 20.85 20.11 13.06
C LYS A 266 20.30 20.28 14.46
N VAL A 267 20.16 19.16 15.17
CA VAL A 267 19.89 19.11 16.61
C VAL A 267 21.10 18.46 17.27
N LYS A 268 21.64 19.09 18.32
CA LYS A 268 22.67 18.54 19.16
C LYS A 268 22.03 18.03 20.46
N LEU A 269 22.32 16.82 20.76
CA LEU A 269 21.79 16.08 21.93
C LEU A 269 22.90 15.81 22.96
#